data_058183943baa8eb7e5abe392ff9b690b
#
_entry.id   058183943baa8eb7e5abe392ff9b690b
#
_cell.length_a   1.000
_cell.length_b   1.000
_cell.length_c   1.000
_cell.angle_alpha   90.00
_cell.angle_beta   90.00
_cell.angle_gamma   90.00
#
_symmetry.space_group_name_H-M   'P 1'
#
loop_
_entity.id
_entity.type
_entity.pdbx_description
1 polymer ?
#
loop_
_entity_poly.entity_id
_entity_poly.type
_entity_poly.pdbx_seq_one_letter_code
_entity_poly.pdbx_strand_id
1 'polypeptide(L)'
;MKKTTLMIALAAMTSLNLFAAEPQTILPCPENAPLKWRMEGPAKVLEDGSLELVSSGMTERPDAIRWMPLRSGEKYVFTAEMKGENIGKKQHESHGVVFGVFVEIDGKWRQLGEKIELTGTFDWLPVTCNVAIPAEFKGTSGNLIIGLFNVAGKLNVRNVRMTKLD
;
A
#
# COMPACT_ATOMS: atom_id res chain seq x y z
N MET A 1 29.18 -44.20 45.46
CA MET A 1 29.26 -43.42 44.26
C MET A 1 27.89 -43.46 43.56
N LYS A 2 27.09 -42.39 43.66
CA LYS A 2 25.75 -42.25 42.95
C LYS A 2 25.96 -41.54 41.65
N LYS A 3 25.65 -42.18 40.51
CA LYS A 3 25.67 -41.60 39.19
C LYS A 3 24.35 -40.87 38.97
N THR A 4 24.40 -39.55 38.87
CA THR A 4 23.26 -38.72 38.54
C THR A 4 23.18 -38.64 37.00
N THR A 5 22.14 -39.22 36.41
CA THR A 5 21.85 -39.14 34.97
C THR A 5 21.13 -37.84 34.72
N LEU A 6 21.77 -36.91 33.98
CA LEU A 6 21.18 -35.67 33.55
C LEU A 6 20.35 -35.94 32.28
N MET A 7 19.02 -35.86 32.38
CA MET A 7 18.12 -35.89 31.24
C MET A 7 18.06 -34.47 30.64
N ILE A 8 18.62 -34.33 29.45
CA ILE A 8 18.45 -33.12 28.63
C ILE A 8 17.13 -33.26 27.88
N ALA A 9 16.12 -32.50 28.29
CA ALA A 9 14.88 -32.36 27.52
C ALA A 9 15.13 -31.46 26.36
N LEU A 10 15.19 -32.03 25.16
CA LEU A 10 15.25 -31.28 23.88
C LEU A 10 13.85 -30.75 23.58
N ALA A 11 13.60 -29.49 23.90
CA ALA A 11 12.39 -28.79 23.49
C ALA A 11 12.43 -28.56 21.99
N ALA A 12 11.65 -29.33 21.24
CA ALA A 12 11.41 -29.10 19.84
C ALA A 12 10.60 -27.80 19.72
N MET A 13 11.26 -26.68 19.36
CA MET A 13 10.59 -25.48 18.88
C MET A 13 10.02 -25.79 17.51
N THR A 14 8.76 -26.16 17.46
CA THR A 14 7.98 -26.13 16.23
C THR A 14 7.80 -24.66 15.85
N SER A 15 8.66 -24.18 14.94
CA SER A 15 8.42 -22.92 14.24
C SER A 15 7.12 -23.07 13.47
N LEU A 16 6.05 -22.44 13.94
CA LEU A 16 4.86 -22.17 13.16
C LEU A 16 5.30 -21.25 11.99
N ASN A 17 5.61 -21.87 10.86
CA ASN A 17 5.65 -21.15 9.59
C ASN A 17 4.22 -20.68 9.30
N LEU A 18 3.89 -19.44 9.71
CA LEU A 18 2.77 -18.74 9.13
C LEU A 18 3.12 -18.59 7.62
N PHE A 19 2.45 -19.36 6.80
CA PHE A 19 2.52 -19.23 5.34
C PHE A 19 1.82 -17.92 4.96
N ALA A 20 2.50 -16.79 5.11
CA ALA A 20 2.09 -15.60 4.40
C ALA A 20 2.23 -15.88 2.91
N ALA A 21 1.20 -15.62 2.13
CA ALA A 21 1.27 -15.74 0.68
C ALA A 21 2.44 -14.91 0.15
N GLU A 22 3.12 -15.41 -0.89
CA GLU A 22 4.24 -14.67 -1.48
C GLU A 22 3.78 -13.28 -1.95
N PRO A 23 4.59 -12.22 -1.73
CA PRO A 23 4.24 -10.87 -2.15
C PRO A 23 4.05 -10.79 -3.66
N GLN A 24 2.87 -10.37 -4.10
CA GLN A 24 2.60 -10.07 -5.50
C GLN A 24 3.16 -8.69 -5.85
N THR A 25 4.03 -8.60 -6.86
CA THR A 25 4.50 -7.32 -7.40
C THR A 25 3.36 -6.64 -8.16
N ILE A 26 3.07 -5.39 -7.81
CA ILE A 26 2.06 -4.54 -8.46
C ILE A 26 2.72 -3.47 -9.32
N LEU A 27 3.88 -2.96 -8.90
CA LEU A 27 4.69 -1.99 -9.62
C LEU A 27 6.18 -2.39 -9.47
N PRO A 28 6.96 -2.46 -10.56
CA PRO A 28 6.59 -2.20 -11.94
C PRO A 28 5.46 -3.12 -12.41
N CYS A 29 4.60 -2.58 -13.31
CA CYS A 29 3.48 -3.35 -13.84
C CYS A 29 4.05 -4.41 -14.82
N PRO A 30 3.81 -5.71 -14.60
CA PRO A 30 4.21 -6.72 -15.56
C PRO A 30 3.63 -6.42 -16.94
N GLU A 31 4.39 -6.62 -18.03
CA GLU A 31 3.96 -6.32 -19.40
C GLU A 31 2.62 -6.96 -19.76
N ASN A 32 2.37 -8.16 -19.24
CA ASN A 32 1.15 -8.94 -19.47
C ASN A 32 0.12 -8.81 -18.35
N ALA A 33 0.25 -7.81 -17.46
CA ALA A 33 -0.73 -7.64 -16.39
C ALA A 33 -2.11 -7.31 -16.96
N PRO A 34 -3.17 -8.05 -16.56
CA PRO A 34 -4.53 -7.81 -17.06
C PRO A 34 -5.07 -6.45 -16.64
N LEU A 35 -4.49 -5.86 -15.61
CA LEU A 35 -4.92 -4.60 -15.02
C LEU A 35 -3.77 -3.61 -15.06
N LYS A 36 -3.97 -2.50 -15.77
CA LYS A 36 -3.04 -1.38 -15.86
C LYS A 36 -3.37 -0.32 -14.81
N TRP A 37 -2.43 0.54 -14.53
CA TRP A 37 -2.66 1.75 -13.77
C TRP A 37 -3.42 2.77 -14.62
N ARG A 38 -4.48 3.36 -14.06
CA ARG A 38 -5.14 4.56 -14.59
C ARG A 38 -4.49 5.76 -13.93
N MET A 39 -3.99 6.69 -14.71
CA MET A 39 -3.38 7.94 -14.24
C MET A 39 -4.40 9.06 -14.34
N GLU A 40 -4.51 9.87 -13.28
CA GLU A 40 -5.33 11.08 -13.25
C GLU A 40 -4.47 12.29 -12.89
N GLY A 41 -4.73 13.43 -13.55
CA GLY A 41 -3.93 14.64 -13.38
C GLY A 41 -2.47 14.48 -13.82
N PRO A 42 -1.54 15.26 -13.26
CA PRO A 42 -0.12 15.19 -13.59
C PRO A 42 0.56 13.94 -12.93
N ALA A 43 0.18 12.77 -13.38
CA ALA A 43 0.73 11.48 -12.97
C ALA A 43 1.19 10.68 -14.19
N LYS A 44 2.32 9.98 -14.09
CA LYS A 44 2.86 9.14 -15.17
C LYS A 44 3.68 7.97 -14.63
N VAL A 45 3.84 6.95 -15.47
CA VAL A 45 4.83 5.89 -15.28
C VAL A 45 6.12 6.33 -15.97
N LEU A 46 7.25 6.23 -15.27
CA LEU A 46 8.59 6.50 -15.80
C LEU A 46 9.15 5.26 -16.52
N GLU A 47 10.25 5.45 -17.27
CA GLU A 47 10.91 4.37 -18.03
C GLU A 47 11.39 3.21 -17.14
N ASP A 48 11.77 3.50 -15.88
CA ASP A 48 12.16 2.49 -14.90
C ASP A 48 10.98 1.76 -14.25
N GLY A 49 9.75 2.07 -14.69
CA GLY A 49 8.51 1.50 -14.17
C GLY A 49 8.03 2.12 -12.86
N SER A 50 8.70 3.12 -12.33
CA SER A 50 8.22 3.88 -11.16
C SER A 50 7.10 4.85 -11.55
N LEU A 51 6.32 5.29 -10.55
CA LEU A 51 5.33 6.35 -10.70
C LEU A 51 5.95 7.70 -10.34
N GLU A 52 5.58 8.74 -11.07
CA GLU A 52 5.81 10.13 -10.72
C GLU A 52 4.47 10.88 -10.68
N LEU A 53 4.20 11.54 -9.56
CA LEU A 53 3.04 12.38 -9.34
C LEU A 53 3.52 13.79 -8.98
N VAL A 54 3.00 14.81 -9.66
CA VAL A 54 3.39 16.20 -9.44
C VAL A 54 2.13 17.03 -9.19
N SER A 55 2.13 17.82 -8.13
CA SER A 55 1.03 18.73 -7.82
C SER A 55 1.55 20.13 -7.54
N SER A 56 0.89 21.12 -8.12
CA SER A 56 1.21 22.54 -7.90
C SER A 56 0.49 23.11 -6.67
N GLY A 57 -0.48 22.41 -6.10
CA GLY A 57 -1.18 22.92 -4.93
C GLY A 57 -2.56 22.32 -4.63
N MET A 58 -3.36 23.10 -3.90
CA MET A 58 -4.56 22.65 -3.19
C MET A 58 -5.77 22.26 -4.05
N THR A 59 -5.71 22.48 -5.36
CA THR A 59 -6.81 22.12 -6.28
C THR A 59 -6.49 20.90 -7.12
N GLU A 60 -5.28 20.36 -7.02
CA GLU A 60 -4.82 19.24 -7.82
C GLU A 60 -4.81 17.94 -7.01
N ARG A 61 -5.16 16.87 -7.69
CA ARG A 61 -5.21 15.53 -7.12
C ARG A 61 -4.62 14.52 -8.11
N PRO A 62 -3.30 14.64 -8.42
CA PRO A 62 -2.66 13.63 -9.25
C PRO A 62 -2.71 12.29 -8.52
N ASP A 63 -3.20 11.27 -9.19
CA ASP A 63 -3.23 9.92 -8.66
C ASP A 63 -2.99 8.83 -9.71
N ALA A 64 -2.56 7.69 -9.20
CA ALA A 64 -2.46 6.44 -9.92
C ALA A 64 -3.42 5.45 -9.26
N ILE A 65 -4.35 4.94 -10.04
CA ILE A 65 -5.44 4.07 -9.60
C ILE A 65 -5.27 2.70 -10.23
N ARG A 66 -5.32 1.66 -9.40
CA ARG A 66 -5.34 0.28 -9.85
C ARG A 66 -6.53 -0.46 -9.26
N TRP A 67 -7.35 -1.02 -10.13
CA TRP A 67 -8.42 -1.91 -9.74
C TRP A 67 -7.88 -3.20 -9.12
N MET A 68 -8.50 -3.67 -8.03
CA MET A 68 -8.08 -4.84 -7.26
C MET A 68 -9.29 -5.73 -6.96
N PRO A 69 -9.22 -7.06 -7.21
CA PRO A 69 -10.23 -7.99 -6.71
C PRO A 69 -10.09 -8.10 -5.19
N LEU A 70 -11.19 -7.92 -4.47
CA LEU A 70 -11.24 -7.94 -3.01
C LEU A 70 -12.46 -8.72 -2.54
N ARG A 71 -12.36 -9.33 -1.35
CA ARG A 71 -13.48 -10.02 -0.71
C ARG A 71 -13.62 -9.59 0.74
N SER A 72 -14.85 -9.58 1.22
CA SER A 72 -15.19 -9.35 2.63
C SER A 72 -14.37 -10.25 3.56
N GLY A 73 -13.86 -9.68 4.65
CA GLY A 73 -13.08 -10.38 5.68
C GLY A 73 -11.61 -10.63 5.34
N GLU A 74 -11.18 -10.42 4.08
CA GLU A 74 -9.77 -10.57 3.70
C GLU A 74 -8.91 -9.45 4.27
N LYS A 75 -7.63 -9.78 4.51
CA LYS A 75 -6.63 -8.84 4.99
C LYS A 75 -5.46 -8.79 4.02
N TYR A 76 -4.90 -7.60 3.84
CA TYR A 76 -3.79 -7.35 2.93
C TYR A 76 -2.77 -6.43 3.56
N VAL A 77 -1.51 -6.61 3.17
CA VAL A 77 -0.42 -5.68 3.41
C VAL A 77 0.05 -5.17 2.06
N PHE A 78 -0.01 -3.86 1.88
CA PHE A 78 0.61 -3.18 0.74
C PHE A 78 1.91 -2.53 1.21
N THR A 79 2.97 -2.71 0.43
CA THR A 79 4.25 -2.05 0.67
C THR A 79 4.66 -1.28 -0.58
N ALA A 80 5.39 -0.19 -0.38
CA ALA A 80 5.96 0.62 -1.44
C ALA A 80 7.24 1.29 -0.94
N GLU A 81 8.06 1.79 -1.86
CA GLU A 81 9.09 2.77 -1.56
C GLU A 81 8.67 4.12 -2.15
N MET A 82 8.76 5.16 -1.34
CA MET A 82 8.36 6.51 -1.71
C MET A 82 9.49 7.51 -1.52
N LYS A 83 9.60 8.47 -2.46
CA LYS A 83 10.52 9.60 -2.41
C LYS A 83 9.72 10.87 -2.64
N GLY A 84 9.90 11.89 -1.79
CA GLY A 84 9.17 13.14 -1.86
C GLY A 84 10.08 14.35 -2.07
N GLU A 85 9.60 15.31 -2.86
CA GLU A 85 10.24 16.61 -3.04
C GLU A 85 9.22 17.71 -2.72
N ASN A 86 9.50 18.50 -1.69
CA ASN A 86 8.67 19.66 -1.28
C ASN A 86 7.19 19.32 -1.04
N ILE A 87 6.89 18.15 -0.50
CA ILE A 87 5.53 17.75 -0.16
C ILE A 87 4.96 18.69 0.90
N GLY A 88 3.91 19.42 0.54
CA GLY A 88 3.25 20.37 1.42
C GLY A 88 2.61 19.72 2.65
N LYS A 89 2.44 20.50 3.71
CA LYS A 89 1.70 20.05 4.90
C LYS A 89 0.21 19.94 4.57
N LYS A 90 -0.43 18.87 5.03
CA LYS A 90 -1.88 18.73 4.92
C LYS A 90 -2.58 19.82 5.73
N GLN A 91 -3.62 20.41 5.16
CA GLN A 91 -4.50 21.37 5.85
C GLN A 91 -5.81 20.70 6.31
N HIS A 92 -6.09 19.52 5.79
CA HIS A 92 -7.28 18.73 6.06
C HIS A 92 -6.91 17.24 6.14
N GLU A 93 -7.72 16.44 6.81
CA GLU A 93 -7.49 14.99 6.92
C GLU A 93 -7.49 14.24 5.58
N SER A 94 -8.19 14.78 4.57
CA SER A 94 -8.26 14.21 3.21
C SER A 94 -7.14 14.70 2.29
N HIS A 95 -6.21 15.53 2.80
CA HIS A 95 -5.10 16.08 2.04
C HIS A 95 -3.81 15.31 2.33
N GLY A 96 -2.83 15.38 1.43
CA GLY A 96 -1.50 14.81 1.60
C GLY A 96 -1.21 13.64 0.68
N VAL A 97 -0.22 12.86 1.06
CA VAL A 97 0.11 11.60 0.38
C VAL A 97 -0.96 10.56 0.70
N VAL A 98 -1.53 9.98 -0.35
CA VAL A 98 -2.51 8.89 -0.25
C VAL A 98 -1.88 7.59 -0.73
N PHE A 99 -1.96 6.56 0.09
CA PHE A 99 -1.63 5.19 -0.26
C PHE A 99 -2.60 4.27 0.48
N GLY A 100 -3.57 3.71 -0.22
CA GLY A 100 -4.59 2.91 0.43
C GLY A 100 -5.59 2.32 -0.56
N VAL A 101 -6.44 1.45 -0.03
CA VAL A 101 -7.50 0.82 -0.80
C VAL A 101 -8.81 1.56 -0.56
N PHE A 102 -9.50 1.89 -1.64
CA PHE A 102 -10.80 2.53 -1.61
C PHE A 102 -11.86 1.54 -2.08
N VAL A 103 -12.92 1.42 -1.28
CA VAL A 103 -14.08 0.56 -1.56
C VAL A 103 -15.36 1.35 -1.42
N GLU A 104 -16.40 0.92 -2.12
CA GLU A 104 -17.75 1.46 -1.93
C GLU A 104 -18.53 0.58 -0.95
N ILE A 105 -19.01 1.18 0.15
CA ILE A 105 -19.85 0.54 1.16
C ILE A 105 -21.08 1.41 1.35
N ASP A 106 -22.25 0.83 1.12
CA ASP A 106 -23.55 1.52 1.23
C ASP A 106 -23.61 2.84 0.40
N GLY A 107 -23.10 2.78 -0.84
CA GLY A 107 -23.06 3.91 -1.77
C GLY A 107 -22.03 5.00 -1.42
N LYS A 108 -21.14 4.75 -0.48
CA LYS A 108 -20.10 5.71 -0.07
C LYS A 108 -18.71 5.13 -0.24
N TRP A 109 -17.83 5.92 -0.85
CA TRP A 109 -16.41 5.58 -0.93
C TRP A 109 -15.74 5.71 0.44
N ARG A 110 -15.04 4.67 0.86
CA ARG A 110 -14.26 4.64 2.10
C ARG A 110 -12.82 4.23 1.79
N GLN A 111 -11.89 4.99 2.34
CA GLN A 111 -10.48 4.59 2.37
C GLN A 111 -10.28 3.58 3.49
N LEU A 112 -9.70 2.45 3.15
CA LEU A 112 -9.25 1.42 4.07
C LEU A 112 -7.73 1.49 4.23
N GLY A 113 -7.25 1.13 5.41
CA GLY A 113 -5.84 1.17 5.77
C GLY A 113 -5.46 2.40 6.57
N GLU A 114 -4.22 2.42 7.01
CA GLU A 114 -3.66 3.50 7.80
C GLU A 114 -3.38 4.73 6.92
N LYS A 115 -3.58 5.92 7.49
CA LYS A 115 -3.21 7.17 6.82
C LYS A 115 -1.69 7.35 6.91
N ILE A 116 -1.08 7.66 5.78
CA ILE A 116 0.35 7.91 5.67
C ILE A 116 0.59 9.41 5.78
N GLU A 117 1.45 9.81 6.70
CA GLU A 117 1.80 11.22 6.93
C GLU A 117 3.22 11.50 6.46
N LEU A 118 3.37 11.80 5.16
CA LEU A 118 4.65 12.20 4.56
C LEU A 118 4.58 13.67 4.14
N THR A 119 5.57 14.45 4.56
CA THR A 119 5.69 15.88 4.23
C THR A 119 7.15 16.28 4.04
N GLY A 120 7.38 17.38 3.33
CA GLY A 120 8.73 17.91 3.08
C GLY A 120 9.46 17.16 1.97
N THR A 121 10.78 17.15 2.07
CA THR A 121 11.67 16.44 1.13
C THR A 121 12.31 15.27 1.84
N PHE A 122 12.20 14.09 1.26
CA PHE A 122 12.76 12.85 1.79
C PHE A 122 13.22 11.95 0.64
N ASP A 123 14.26 11.17 0.89
CA ASP A 123 14.73 10.14 -0.04
C ASP A 123 13.89 8.86 0.10
N TRP A 124 14.18 7.86 -0.70
CA TRP A 124 13.43 6.60 -0.73
C TRP A 124 13.26 6.00 0.66
N LEU A 125 12.03 5.92 1.12
CA LEU A 125 11.66 5.25 2.36
C LEU A 125 10.62 4.16 2.12
N PRO A 126 10.70 3.05 2.88
CA PRO A 126 9.67 2.03 2.87
C PRO A 126 8.39 2.54 3.53
N VAL A 127 7.27 2.25 2.89
CA VAL A 127 5.93 2.59 3.38
C VAL A 127 5.07 1.34 3.39
N THR A 128 4.29 1.17 4.44
CA THR A 128 3.38 0.02 4.60
C THR A 128 1.97 0.51 4.86
N CYS A 129 0.98 -0.14 4.25
CA CYS A 129 -0.44 0.09 4.48
C CYS A 129 -1.12 -1.25 4.76
N ASN A 130 -1.61 -1.43 5.98
CA ASN A 130 -2.37 -2.61 6.39
C ASN A 130 -3.85 -2.37 6.10
N VAL A 131 -4.48 -3.31 5.39
CA VAL A 131 -5.87 -3.20 4.95
C VAL A 131 -6.65 -4.43 5.41
N ALA A 132 -7.72 -4.21 6.16
CA ALA A 132 -8.73 -5.22 6.47
C ALA A 132 -10.02 -4.86 5.73
N ILE A 133 -10.53 -5.79 4.92
CA ILE A 133 -11.78 -5.59 4.20
C ILE A 133 -12.94 -5.85 5.17
N PRO A 134 -13.81 -4.86 5.42
CA PRO A 134 -14.90 -5.01 6.38
C PRO A 134 -15.88 -6.11 6.01
N ALA A 135 -16.51 -6.73 7.02
CA ALA A 135 -17.50 -7.79 6.82
C ALA A 135 -18.75 -7.30 6.05
N GLU A 136 -19.09 -6.03 6.19
CA GLU A 136 -20.20 -5.37 5.50
C GLU A 136 -19.93 -5.07 4.01
N PHE A 137 -18.69 -5.22 3.55
CA PHE A 137 -18.36 -5.05 2.13
C PHE A 137 -19.00 -6.13 1.28
N LYS A 138 -19.93 -5.73 0.42
CA LYS A 138 -20.68 -6.62 -0.50
C LYS A 138 -20.12 -6.62 -1.93
N GLY A 139 -19.14 -5.76 -2.21
CA GLY A 139 -18.49 -5.68 -3.50
C GLY A 139 -17.52 -6.84 -3.74
N THR A 140 -16.99 -6.89 -4.94
CA THR A 140 -15.95 -7.87 -5.36
C THR A 140 -14.63 -7.21 -5.72
N SER A 141 -14.57 -5.88 -5.62
CA SER A 141 -13.38 -5.12 -6.03
C SER A 141 -13.31 -3.77 -5.31
N GLY A 142 -12.11 -3.22 -5.29
CA GLY A 142 -11.81 -1.86 -4.87
C GLY A 142 -10.67 -1.27 -5.69
N ASN A 143 -10.26 -0.06 -5.34
CA ASN A 143 -9.18 0.65 -6.01
C ASN A 143 -8.01 0.84 -5.04
N LEU A 144 -6.82 0.33 -5.39
CA LEU A 144 -5.59 0.81 -4.78
C LEU A 144 -5.29 2.18 -5.38
N ILE A 145 -5.17 3.19 -4.54
CA ILE A 145 -4.88 4.57 -4.95
C ILE A 145 -3.57 5.02 -4.32
N ILE A 146 -2.71 5.58 -5.17
CA ILE A 146 -1.49 6.28 -4.78
C ILE A 146 -1.62 7.70 -5.32
N GLY A 147 -1.52 8.72 -4.45
CA GLY A 147 -1.79 10.09 -4.90
C GLY A 147 -1.18 11.18 -4.02
N LEU A 148 -1.19 12.39 -4.59
CA LEU A 148 -0.97 13.65 -3.88
C LEU A 148 -2.28 14.44 -3.90
N PHE A 149 -2.99 14.48 -2.78
CA PHE A 149 -4.32 15.09 -2.72
C PHE A 149 -4.22 16.47 -2.08
N ASN A 150 -4.49 17.51 -2.89
CA ASN A 150 -4.61 18.89 -2.44
C ASN A 150 -3.39 19.42 -1.65
N VAL A 151 -2.21 18.97 -1.98
CA VAL A 151 -0.93 19.46 -1.47
C VAL A 151 0.04 19.62 -2.64
N ALA A 152 0.89 20.64 -2.58
CA ALA A 152 1.96 20.81 -3.56
C ALA A 152 3.08 19.78 -3.33
N GLY A 153 3.85 19.50 -4.37
CA GLY A 153 5.04 18.69 -4.29
C GLY A 153 5.16 17.67 -5.41
N LYS A 154 6.19 16.84 -5.30
CA LYS A 154 6.44 15.72 -6.20
C LYS A 154 6.63 14.45 -5.40
N LEU A 155 5.94 13.40 -5.78
CA LEU A 155 6.03 12.07 -5.19
C LEU A 155 6.46 11.06 -6.25
N ASN A 156 7.55 10.34 -5.99
CA ASN A 156 7.94 9.18 -6.75
C ASN A 156 7.65 7.91 -5.95
N VAL A 157 7.15 6.87 -6.63
CA VAL A 157 6.77 5.60 -5.99
C VAL A 157 7.28 4.43 -6.81
N ARG A 158 7.89 3.43 -6.15
CA ARG A 158 8.35 2.20 -6.77
C ARG A 158 8.13 0.98 -5.86
N ASN A 159 8.39 -0.20 -6.38
CA ASN A 159 8.36 -1.46 -5.62
C ASN A 159 7.04 -1.70 -4.87
N VAL A 160 5.90 -1.34 -5.51
CA VAL A 160 4.59 -1.61 -4.91
C VAL A 160 4.30 -3.10 -4.93
N ARG A 161 4.05 -3.67 -3.76
CA ARG A 161 3.74 -5.07 -3.57
C ARG A 161 2.49 -5.24 -2.72
N MET A 162 1.82 -6.35 -2.90
CA MET A 162 0.67 -6.77 -2.10
C MET A 162 0.92 -8.17 -1.55
N THR A 163 0.65 -8.36 -0.29
CA THR A 163 0.60 -9.68 0.37
C THR A 163 -0.79 -9.87 0.95
N LYS A 164 -1.46 -10.95 0.58
CA LYS A 164 -2.67 -11.38 1.27
C LYS A 164 -2.28 -12.10 2.54
N LEU A 165 -2.93 -11.76 3.65
CA LEU A 165 -2.77 -12.44 4.93
C LEU A 165 -3.84 -13.51 5.09
N ASP A 166 -3.46 -14.64 5.65
CA ASP A 166 -4.35 -15.76 5.99
C ASP A 166 -5.17 -15.49 7.26
#